data_3dad41b0ca2c3282cf5d088797908430
#
_entry.id   3dad41b0ca2c3282cf5d088797908430
#
_cell.length_a   1.000
_cell.length_b   1.000
_cell.length_c   1.000
_cell.angle_alpha   90.00
_cell.angle_beta   90.00
_cell.angle_gamma   90.00
#
_symmetry.space_group_name_H-M   'P 1'
#
loop_
_entity.id
_entity.type
_entity.pdbx_description
1 polymer ?
#
loop_
_entity_poly.entity_id
_entity_poly.type
_entity_poly.pdbx_seq_one_letter_code
_entity_poly.pdbx_strand_id
1 'polypeptide(L)'
;MCIRDRIKSYIDKTFSGFYVNGIGIKCVKEEPWITVAETSEFIISLLIYGDVKKSKELLLDVINISDENKIPYMGWQYEENIFWPNEKPSWTAAALIIAADSVLNFTDASDLFLKDQSTLY
;
A
#
# COMPACT_ATOMS: atom_id res chain seq x y z
N MET A 1 -7.95 -8.60 24.46
CA MET A 1 -7.56 -8.78 23.04
C MET A 1 -6.12 -8.34 22.86
N CYS A 2 -5.24 -9.19 22.37
CA CYS A 2 -3.86 -8.81 22.16
C CYS A 2 -3.69 -7.91 20.93
N ILE A 3 -2.53 -7.23 20.85
CA ILE A 3 -2.25 -6.30 19.74
C ILE A 3 -2.30 -7.03 18.39
N ARG A 4 -1.76 -8.24 18.32
CA ARG A 4 -1.75 -9.03 17.09
C ARG A 4 -3.17 -9.32 16.58
N ASP A 5 -4.10 -9.64 17.48
CA ASP A 5 -5.50 -9.89 17.12
C ASP A 5 -6.17 -8.62 16.59
N ARG A 6 -5.83 -7.47 17.16
CA ARG A 6 -6.34 -6.18 16.68
C ARG A 6 -5.82 -5.85 15.30
N ILE A 7 -4.53 -6.10 15.05
CA ILE A 7 -3.92 -5.89 13.73
C ILE A 7 -4.58 -6.82 12.71
N LYS A 8 -4.76 -8.09 13.06
CA LYS A 8 -5.45 -9.05 12.19
C LYS A 8 -6.85 -8.60 11.85
N SER A 9 -7.62 -8.17 12.85
CA SER A 9 -8.98 -7.68 12.64
C SER A 9 -9.00 -6.48 11.70
N TYR A 10 -8.07 -5.54 11.86
CA TYR A 10 -7.95 -4.38 10.99
C TYR A 10 -7.63 -4.79 9.54
N ILE A 11 -6.67 -5.69 9.36
CA ILE A 11 -6.28 -6.20 8.04
C ILE A 11 -7.46 -6.91 7.38
N ASP A 12 -8.17 -7.77 8.10
CA ASP A 12 -9.34 -8.50 7.58
C ASP A 12 -10.44 -7.53 7.15
N LYS A 13 -10.69 -6.48 7.93
CA LYS A 13 -11.68 -5.45 7.58
C LYS A 13 -11.27 -4.67 6.34
N THR A 14 -9.99 -4.37 6.20
CA THR A 14 -9.47 -3.67 5.02
C THR A 14 -9.64 -4.53 3.77
N PHE A 15 -9.32 -5.82 3.85
CA PHE A 15 -9.53 -6.73 2.73
C PHE A 15 -11.00 -6.85 2.35
N SER A 16 -11.91 -6.92 3.33
CA SER A 16 -13.34 -7.08 3.03
C SER A 16 -13.99 -5.81 2.48
N GLY A 17 -13.50 -4.63 2.86
CA GLY A 17 -14.15 -3.36 2.52
C GLY A 17 -13.43 -2.50 1.48
N PHE A 18 -12.12 -2.63 1.36
CA PHE A 18 -11.31 -1.69 0.57
C PHE A 18 -10.44 -2.37 -0.49
N TYR A 19 -10.19 -3.66 -0.38
CA TYR A 19 -9.30 -4.35 -1.31
C TYR A 19 -10.01 -4.66 -2.63
N VAL A 20 -9.34 -4.33 -3.74
CA VAL A 20 -9.78 -4.69 -5.09
C VAL A 20 -8.69 -5.56 -5.71
N ASN A 21 -9.01 -6.83 -5.97
CA ASN A 21 -8.05 -7.81 -6.45
C ASN A 21 -7.41 -7.36 -7.77
N GLY A 22 -6.10 -7.43 -7.84
CA GLY A 22 -5.34 -7.09 -9.03
C GLY A 22 -5.08 -5.59 -9.21
N ILE A 23 -5.61 -4.71 -8.34
CA ILE A 23 -5.45 -3.26 -8.47
C ILE A 23 -4.84 -2.63 -7.23
N GLY A 24 -5.46 -2.77 -6.05
CA GLY A 24 -4.95 -2.18 -4.82
C GLY A 24 -6.02 -1.94 -3.76
N ILE A 25 -5.84 -0.88 -2.99
CA ILE A 25 -6.70 -0.52 -1.86
C ILE A 25 -7.44 0.78 -2.18
N LYS A 26 -8.76 0.79 -1.93
CA LYS A 26 -9.58 1.99 -2.07
C LYS A 26 -9.24 3.02 -1.00
N CYS A 27 -9.23 4.28 -1.36
CA CYS A 27 -9.14 5.38 -0.41
C CYS A 27 -10.45 5.52 0.39
N VAL A 28 -11.58 5.41 -0.31
CA VAL A 28 -12.92 5.51 0.27
C VAL A 28 -13.71 4.25 -0.10
N LYS A 29 -14.32 3.61 0.88
CA LYS A 29 -15.00 2.33 0.71
C LYS A 29 -16.05 2.34 -0.39
N GLU A 30 -16.80 3.43 -0.50
CA GLU A 30 -17.95 3.57 -1.40
C GLU A 30 -17.56 3.99 -2.83
N GLU A 31 -16.29 4.38 -3.05
CA GLU A 31 -15.86 4.87 -4.36
C GLU A 31 -14.96 3.86 -5.09
N PRO A 32 -15.12 3.70 -6.41
CA PRO A 32 -14.30 2.79 -7.21
C PRO A 32 -12.93 3.40 -7.53
N TRP A 33 -12.24 3.86 -6.52
CA TRP A 33 -11.02 4.65 -6.63
C TRP A 33 -9.91 4.05 -5.76
N ILE A 34 -8.85 3.59 -6.43
CA ILE A 34 -7.65 3.06 -5.79
C ILE A 34 -6.62 4.17 -5.69
N THR A 35 -6.00 4.32 -4.52
CA THR A 35 -4.94 5.30 -4.32
C THR A 35 -3.61 4.61 -4.04
N VAL A 36 -2.54 5.17 -4.60
CA VAL A 36 -1.20 4.59 -4.51
C VAL A 36 -0.64 4.74 -3.10
N ALA A 37 -0.83 5.90 -2.47
CA ALA A 37 -0.29 6.15 -1.14
C ALA A 37 -0.92 5.23 -0.08
N GLU A 38 -2.24 5.13 -0.04
CA GLU A 38 -2.96 4.30 0.91
C GLU A 38 -2.65 2.81 0.70
N THR A 39 -2.54 2.38 -0.57
CA THR A 39 -2.11 1.02 -0.89
C THR A 39 -0.69 0.77 -0.37
N SER A 40 0.22 1.73 -0.54
CA SER A 40 1.60 1.64 -0.07
C SER A 40 1.68 1.52 1.45
N GLU A 41 0.89 2.30 2.18
CA GLU A 41 0.81 2.21 3.63
C GLU A 41 0.27 0.85 4.08
N PHE A 42 -0.72 0.33 3.38
CA PHE A 42 -1.28 -0.99 3.70
C PHE A 42 -0.27 -2.12 3.43
N ILE A 43 0.54 -1.99 2.40
CA ILE A 43 1.65 -2.94 2.12
C ILE A 43 2.57 -3.03 3.33
N ILE A 44 2.96 -1.90 3.91
CA ILE A 44 3.81 -1.86 5.11
C ILE A 44 3.11 -2.54 6.29
N SER A 45 1.81 -2.28 6.47
CA SER A 45 1.02 -2.92 7.52
C SER A 45 1.00 -4.45 7.39
N LEU A 46 0.89 -4.96 6.16
CA LEU A 46 0.97 -6.40 5.89
C LEU A 46 2.33 -6.98 6.24
N LEU A 47 3.41 -6.26 5.92
CA LEU A 47 4.77 -6.69 6.27
C LEU A 47 4.94 -6.76 7.79
N ILE A 48 4.48 -5.76 8.53
CA ILE A 48 4.54 -5.76 10.01
C ILE A 48 3.77 -6.95 10.58
N TYR A 49 2.63 -7.29 10.00
CA TYR A 49 1.83 -8.45 10.40
C TYR A 49 2.51 -9.77 10.03
N GLY A 50 3.33 -9.79 8.99
CA GLY A 50 4.05 -10.97 8.53
C GLY A 50 3.52 -11.58 7.24
N ASP A 51 2.55 -10.96 6.57
CA ASP A 51 2.02 -11.46 5.30
C ASP A 51 2.84 -10.91 4.12
N VAL A 52 4.03 -11.47 3.96
CA VAL A 52 4.99 -11.04 2.91
C VAL A 52 4.46 -11.31 1.52
N LYS A 53 3.79 -12.44 1.33
CA LYS A 53 3.26 -12.83 0.01
C LYS A 53 2.26 -11.80 -0.50
N LYS A 54 1.29 -11.42 0.32
CA LYS A 54 0.27 -10.44 -0.06
C LYS A 54 0.87 -9.04 -0.25
N SER A 55 1.87 -8.68 0.55
CA SER A 55 2.62 -7.43 0.40
C SER A 55 3.24 -7.32 -1.00
N LYS A 56 3.89 -8.39 -1.45
CA LYS A 56 4.51 -8.43 -2.79
C LYS A 56 3.47 -8.37 -3.90
N GLU A 57 2.36 -9.09 -3.75
CA GLU A 57 1.27 -9.06 -4.73
C GLU A 57 0.71 -7.64 -4.89
N LEU A 58 0.42 -6.97 -3.79
CA LEU A 58 -0.09 -5.60 -3.81
C LEU A 58 0.91 -4.61 -4.39
N LEU A 59 2.20 -4.77 -4.08
CA LEU A 59 3.24 -3.92 -4.66
C LEU A 59 3.26 -4.06 -6.18
N LEU A 60 3.24 -5.29 -6.69
CA LEU A 60 3.25 -5.55 -8.14
C LEU A 60 2.00 -4.99 -8.82
N ASP A 61 0.87 -4.99 -8.13
CA ASP A 61 -0.37 -4.43 -8.67
C ASP A 61 -0.32 -2.90 -8.69
N VAL A 62 0.05 -2.28 -7.57
CA VAL A 62 -0.04 -0.81 -7.43
C VAL A 62 0.98 -0.06 -8.28
N ILE A 63 2.14 -0.63 -8.58
CA ILE A 63 3.13 0.02 -9.45
C ILE A 63 2.63 0.23 -10.88
N ASN A 64 1.56 -0.46 -11.26
CA ASN A 64 0.94 -0.26 -12.58
C ASN A 64 0.15 1.04 -12.69
N ILE A 65 -0.16 1.69 -11.55
CA ILE A 65 -0.81 3.00 -11.53
C ILE A 65 0.27 4.08 -11.72
N SER A 66 0.89 4.08 -12.90
CA SER A 66 2.00 4.98 -13.21
C SER A 66 2.00 5.32 -14.69
N ASP A 67 2.73 6.39 -15.04
CA ASP A 67 2.91 6.79 -16.43
C ASP A 67 3.99 5.94 -17.15
N GLU A 68 4.29 6.30 -18.38
CA GLU A 68 5.30 5.60 -19.19
C GLU A 68 6.72 5.70 -18.62
N ASN A 69 6.98 6.70 -17.78
CA ASN A 69 8.25 6.89 -17.09
C ASN A 69 8.27 6.24 -15.69
N LYS A 70 7.23 5.49 -15.35
CA LYS A 70 7.07 4.83 -14.04
C LYS A 70 6.87 5.80 -12.88
N ILE A 71 6.40 7.01 -13.15
CA ILE A 71 6.04 7.97 -12.11
C ILE A 71 4.59 7.70 -11.70
N PRO A 72 4.33 7.44 -10.41
CA PRO A 72 2.97 7.05 -9.99
C PRO A 72 1.99 8.22 -10.03
N TYR A 73 0.81 7.95 -10.56
CA TYR A 73 -0.34 8.83 -10.37
C TYR A 73 -0.87 8.71 -8.94
N MET A 74 -1.65 9.69 -8.50
CA MET A 74 -2.30 9.64 -7.18
C MET A 74 -3.22 8.43 -7.06
N GLY A 75 -4.01 8.15 -8.10
CA GLY A 75 -4.94 7.04 -8.06
C GLY A 75 -5.51 6.66 -9.42
N TRP A 76 -6.27 5.57 -9.39
CA TRP A 76 -6.92 4.96 -10.55
C TRP A 76 -8.39 4.75 -10.25
N GLN A 77 -9.24 5.37 -11.08
CA GLN A 77 -10.69 5.12 -11.04
C GLN A 77 -10.99 3.95 -11.98
N TYR A 78 -11.25 2.79 -11.41
CA TYR A 78 -11.26 1.54 -12.19
C TYR A 78 -12.56 1.27 -12.93
N GLU A 79 -13.67 1.93 -12.61
CA GLU A 79 -14.90 1.81 -13.39
C GLU A 79 -14.82 2.63 -14.67
N GLU A 80 -14.24 3.83 -14.59
CA GLU A 80 -14.06 4.72 -15.73
C GLU A 80 -12.77 4.46 -16.50
N ASN A 81 -11.84 3.66 -15.93
CA ASN A 81 -10.53 3.36 -16.51
C ASN A 81 -9.69 4.61 -16.77
N ILE A 82 -9.63 5.51 -15.79
CA ILE A 82 -8.85 6.75 -15.89
C ILE A 82 -7.98 6.95 -14.63
N PHE A 83 -6.86 7.64 -14.83
CA PHE A 83 -6.09 8.16 -13.69
C PHE A 83 -6.82 9.38 -13.14
N TRP A 84 -7.15 9.31 -11.84
CA TRP A 84 -7.88 10.41 -11.20
C TRP A 84 -7.45 10.60 -9.74
N PRO A 85 -7.17 11.86 -9.35
CA PRO A 85 -6.97 13.01 -10.22
C PRO A 85 -5.79 12.79 -11.16
N ASN A 86 -5.71 13.54 -12.25
CA ASN A 86 -4.62 13.45 -13.20
C ASN A 86 -3.39 14.20 -12.65
N GLU A 87 -2.88 13.73 -11.52
CA GLU A 87 -1.79 14.33 -10.77
C GLU A 87 -0.80 13.26 -10.31
N LYS A 88 0.45 13.67 -10.21
CA LYS A 88 1.57 12.82 -9.77
C LYS A 88 2.32 13.50 -8.63
N PRO A 89 1.70 13.62 -7.44
CA PRO A 89 2.32 14.33 -6.33
C PRO A 89 3.52 13.59 -5.78
N SER A 90 4.52 14.34 -5.32
CA SER A 90 5.76 13.78 -4.80
C SER A 90 5.56 12.87 -3.58
N TRP A 91 4.58 13.18 -2.74
CA TRP A 91 4.29 12.36 -1.55
C TRP A 91 3.76 10.98 -1.93
N THR A 92 3.04 10.86 -3.04
CA THR A 92 2.60 9.55 -3.56
C THR A 92 3.82 8.71 -3.98
N ALA A 93 4.75 9.32 -4.71
CA ALA A 93 5.99 8.65 -5.12
C ALA A 93 6.81 8.24 -3.89
N ALA A 94 6.91 9.11 -2.89
CA ALA A 94 7.63 8.82 -1.65
C ALA A 94 7.01 7.62 -0.93
N ALA A 95 5.69 7.57 -0.79
CA ALA A 95 5.00 6.45 -0.14
C ALA A 95 5.28 5.12 -0.87
N LEU A 96 5.21 5.13 -2.19
CA LEU A 96 5.49 3.94 -3.01
C LEU A 96 6.94 3.49 -2.87
N ILE A 97 7.90 4.41 -2.87
CA ILE A 97 9.32 4.10 -2.71
C ILE A 97 9.57 3.45 -1.34
N ILE A 98 8.98 4.00 -0.28
CA ILE A 98 9.11 3.43 1.07
C ILE A 98 8.54 2.02 1.12
N ALA A 99 7.37 1.80 0.55
CA ALA A 99 6.77 0.46 0.50
C ALA A 99 7.63 -0.52 -0.31
N ALA A 100 8.10 -0.10 -1.49
CA ALA A 100 8.95 -0.93 -2.34
C ALA A 100 10.26 -1.30 -1.65
N ASP A 101 10.90 -0.34 -0.98
CA ASP A 101 12.13 -0.59 -0.23
C ASP A 101 11.88 -1.58 0.91
N SER A 102 10.78 -1.41 1.65
CA SER A 102 10.42 -2.31 2.76
C SER A 102 10.17 -3.74 2.28
N VAL A 103 9.53 -3.92 1.13
CA VAL A 103 9.24 -5.24 0.55
C VAL A 103 10.50 -5.89 -0.04
N LEU A 104 11.30 -5.11 -0.76
CA LEU A 104 12.40 -5.62 -1.61
C LEU A 104 13.78 -5.46 -0.98
N ASN A 105 13.87 -4.77 0.15
CA ASN A 105 15.11 -4.59 0.93
C ASN A 105 16.26 -4.00 0.09
N PHE A 106 16.00 -2.87 -0.58
CA PHE A 106 17.00 -2.19 -1.41
C PHE A 106 18.04 -1.43 -0.59
N THR A 107 17.64 -0.81 0.53
CA THR A 107 18.51 0.03 1.35
C THR A 107 18.52 -0.40 2.82
N ASP A 108 19.46 0.15 3.59
CA ASP A 108 19.54 -0.08 5.04
C ASP A 108 18.32 0.47 5.79
N ALA A 109 17.55 1.37 5.17
CA ALA A 109 16.32 1.92 5.75
C ALA A 109 15.10 1.02 5.55
N SER A 110 15.23 -0.08 4.82
CA SER A 110 14.10 -0.95 4.45
C SER A 110 13.34 -1.51 5.64
N ASP A 111 13.98 -1.68 6.80
CA ASP A 111 13.34 -2.21 8.01
C ASP A 111 12.88 -1.12 8.98
N LEU A 112 13.01 0.16 8.62
CA LEU A 112 12.73 1.27 9.52
C LEU A 112 11.33 1.19 10.17
N PHE A 113 10.32 0.88 9.38
CA PHE A 113 8.94 0.77 9.84
C PHE A 113 8.58 -0.65 10.31
N LEU A 114 9.48 -1.61 10.13
CA LEU A 114 9.24 -3.02 10.45
C LEU A 114 9.82 -3.42 11.82
N LYS A 115 10.63 -2.57 12.43
CA LYS A 115 11.27 -2.85 13.71
C LYS A 115 10.24 -2.95 14.83
N ASP A 116 10.50 -3.88 15.76
CA ASP A 116 9.68 -4.00 16.95
C ASP A 116 9.80 -2.72 17.78
N GLN A 117 8.69 -2.03 17.93
CA GLN A 117 8.62 -0.77 18.68
C GLN A 117 8.89 -0.96 20.18
N SER A 118 8.76 -2.17 20.69
CA SER A 118 9.03 -2.46 22.10
C SER A 118 10.50 -2.23 22.48
N THR A 119 11.43 -2.21 21.52
CA THR A 119 12.84 -1.96 21.74
C THR A 119 13.20 -0.48 21.79
N LEU A 120 12.26 0.42 21.49
CA LEU A 120 12.48 1.86 21.43
C LEU A 120 12.12 2.58 22.75
N TYR A 121 11.52 1.87 23.69
CA TYR A 121 11.05 2.43 24.97
C TYR A 121 11.59 1.67 26.17
#